data_8e5864ecbc25d3c84c3f89146a0e80da
#
_entry.id   8e5864ecbc25d3c84c3f89146a0e80da
#
_cell.length_a   1.000
_cell.length_b   1.000
_cell.length_c   1.000
_cell.angle_alpha   90.00
_cell.angle_beta   90.00
_cell.angle_gamma   90.00
#
_symmetry.space_group_name_H-M   'P 1'
#
loop_
_entity.id
_entity.type
_entity.pdbx_description
1 polymer ?
#
loop_
_entity_poly.entity_id
_entity_poly.type
_entity_poly.pdbx_seq_one_letter_code
_entity_poly.pdbx_strand_id
1 'polypeptide(L)'
;MIDNNLILEATQQRVNSYVLYSFIKIGAAIKLDDNRIVTGANIEFEDSKLNISALESAIYNLINKGYRAHNIVAIAISSDTKELYNLNTKEKDILNNLNIHNIPLYISNMSDKIVKIIL
;
A
#
# COMPACT_ATOMS: atom_id res chain seq x y z
N MET A 1 -10.39 15.96 0.21
CA MET A 1 -11.37 14.91 0.57
C MET A 1 -10.63 13.60 0.77
N ILE A 2 -11.03 12.82 1.76
CA ILE A 2 -10.42 11.51 2.06
C ILE A 2 -11.24 10.42 1.41
N ASP A 3 -10.56 9.50 0.73
CA ASP A 3 -11.22 8.33 0.13
C ASP A 3 -11.33 7.21 1.18
N ASN A 4 -12.41 7.23 1.95
CA ASN A 4 -12.63 6.27 3.03
C ASN A 4 -12.79 4.83 2.53
N ASN A 5 -13.37 4.64 1.35
CA ASN A 5 -13.52 3.32 0.78
C ASN A 5 -12.16 2.69 0.43
N LEU A 6 -11.26 3.48 -0.13
CA LEU A 6 -9.90 3.00 -0.45
C LEU A 6 -9.15 2.61 0.82
N ILE A 7 -9.26 3.41 1.88
CA ILE A 7 -8.65 3.13 3.18
C ILE A 7 -9.24 1.84 3.78
N LEU A 8 -10.54 1.66 3.67
CA LEU A 8 -11.20 0.43 4.15
C LEU A 8 -10.67 -0.80 3.42
N GLU A 9 -10.51 -0.72 2.11
CA GLU A 9 -9.96 -1.82 1.31
C GLU A 9 -8.53 -2.17 1.75
N ALA A 10 -7.70 -1.16 2.00
CA ALA A 10 -6.35 -1.38 2.53
C ALA A 10 -6.39 -2.04 3.91
N THR A 11 -7.29 -1.59 4.78
CA THR A 11 -7.44 -2.13 6.13
C THR A 11 -7.89 -3.59 6.10
N GLN A 12 -8.85 -3.92 5.26
CA GLN A 12 -9.33 -5.30 5.12
C GLN A 12 -8.27 -6.22 4.57
N GLN A 13 -7.38 -5.71 3.72
CA GLN A 13 -6.31 -6.51 3.11
C GLN A 13 -5.28 -6.99 4.14
N ARG A 14 -5.18 -6.34 5.32
CA ARG A 14 -4.27 -6.77 6.39
C ARG A 14 -4.47 -8.22 6.81
N VAL A 15 -5.66 -8.77 6.64
CA VAL A 15 -5.95 -10.17 6.99
C VAL A 15 -5.09 -11.16 6.18
N ASN A 16 -4.60 -10.74 5.03
CA ASN A 16 -3.77 -11.58 4.15
C ASN A 16 -2.26 -11.40 4.40
N SER A 17 -1.86 -10.59 5.36
CA SER A 17 -0.44 -10.41 5.70
C SER A 17 0.19 -11.72 6.17
N TYR A 18 1.40 -11.99 5.69
CA TYR A 18 2.20 -13.14 6.08
C TYR A 18 3.39 -12.65 6.87
N VAL A 19 3.23 -12.53 8.19
CA VAL A 19 4.15 -11.78 9.05
C VAL A 19 4.59 -12.59 10.28
N LEU A 20 5.33 -13.67 10.04
CA LEU A 20 5.75 -14.62 11.06
C LEU A 20 6.77 -14.06 12.05
N TYR A 21 7.40 -12.93 11.74
CA TYR A 21 8.51 -12.38 12.53
C TYR A 21 8.13 -11.10 13.27
N SER A 22 7.60 -10.10 12.57
CA SER A 22 7.22 -8.82 13.20
C SER A 22 5.83 -8.84 13.82
N PHE A 23 4.94 -9.68 13.30
CA PHE A 23 3.51 -9.68 13.61
C PHE A 23 2.81 -8.35 13.26
N ILE A 24 3.44 -7.50 12.47
CA ILE A 24 2.87 -6.23 12.03
C ILE A 24 2.19 -6.45 10.68
N LYS A 25 0.87 -6.30 10.65
CA LYS A 25 0.06 -6.49 9.44
C LYS A 25 -0.17 -5.16 8.74
N ILE A 26 0.18 -5.10 7.47
CA ILE A 26 0.02 -3.90 6.65
C ILE A 26 -0.69 -4.30 5.37
N GLY A 27 -1.73 -3.54 5.02
CA GLY A 27 -2.45 -3.67 3.77
C GLY A 27 -2.28 -2.43 2.92
N ALA A 28 -2.31 -2.59 1.61
CA ALA A 28 -2.30 -1.50 0.66
C ALA A 28 -3.42 -1.68 -0.36
N ALA A 29 -3.96 -0.57 -0.82
CA ALA A 29 -4.98 -0.55 -1.87
C ALA A 29 -4.65 0.57 -2.84
N ILE A 30 -4.76 0.26 -4.13
CA ILE A 30 -4.47 1.21 -5.21
C ILE A 30 -5.72 1.36 -6.05
N LYS A 31 -6.21 2.59 -6.14
CA LYS A 31 -7.36 2.92 -6.98
C LYS A 31 -6.88 3.25 -8.38
N LEU A 32 -7.55 2.66 -9.36
CA LEU A 32 -7.25 2.84 -10.77
C LEU A 32 -8.27 3.77 -11.42
N ASP A 33 -7.93 4.30 -12.59
CA ASP A 33 -8.76 5.27 -13.31
C ASP A 33 -10.07 4.69 -13.86
N ASP A 34 -10.23 3.37 -13.85
CA ASP A 34 -11.50 2.70 -14.15
C ASP A 34 -12.33 2.42 -12.89
N ASN A 35 -11.96 2.97 -11.75
CA ASN A 35 -12.56 2.80 -10.43
C ASN A 35 -12.34 1.42 -9.79
N ARG A 36 -11.57 0.54 -10.40
CA ARG A 36 -11.17 -0.72 -9.76
C ARG A 36 -10.11 -0.47 -8.72
N ILE A 37 -10.05 -1.36 -7.74
CA ILE A 37 -9.07 -1.31 -6.66
C ILE A 37 -8.27 -2.60 -6.68
N VAL A 38 -6.95 -2.47 -6.66
CA VAL A 38 -6.01 -3.59 -6.55
C VAL A 38 -5.33 -3.51 -5.20
N THR A 39 -5.21 -4.63 -4.51
CA THR A 39 -4.72 -4.66 -3.14
C THR A 39 -3.48 -5.53 -2.99
N GLY A 40 -2.79 -5.35 -1.88
CA GLY A 40 -1.65 -6.17 -1.49
C GLY A 40 -1.45 -6.13 0.02
N ALA A 41 -0.80 -7.16 0.54
CA ALA A 41 -0.44 -7.26 1.95
C ALA A 41 1.05 -7.56 2.06
N ASN A 42 1.65 -7.25 3.22
CA ASN A 42 3.08 -7.48 3.43
C ASN A 42 3.38 -8.96 3.66
N ILE A 43 4.56 -9.37 3.16
CA ILE A 43 5.04 -10.75 3.24
C ILE A 43 6.44 -10.72 3.82
N GLU A 44 6.65 -11.48 4.89
CA GLU A 44 7.95 -11.60 5.54
C GLU A 44 8.56 -12.97 5.27
N PHE A 45 9.88 -12.97 5.14
CA PHE A 45 10.70 -14.16 5.00
C PHE A 45 11.70 -14.21 6.16
N GLU A 46 12.27 -15.38 6.42
CA GLU A 46 13.35 -15.52 7.41
C GLU A 46 14.52 -14.60 7.05
N ASP A 47 14.91 -14.55 5.79
CA ASP A 47 15.84 -13.54 5.28
C ASP A 47 15.06 -12.25 4.99
N SER A 48 15.24 -11.24 5.84
CA SER A 48 14.50 -9.99 5.73
C SER A 48 14.76 -9.23 4.42
N LYS A 49 15.87 -9.53 3.73
CA LYS A 49 16.14 -8.94 2.41
C LYS A 49 15.09 -9.33 1.37
N LEU A 50 14.39 -10.44 1.59
CA LEU A 50 13.38 -10.94 0.68
C LEU A 50 11.98 -10.39 1.00
N ASN A 51 11.82 -9.65 2.09
CA ASN A 51 10.54 -9.11 2.49
C ASN A 51 9.93 -8.23 1.41
N ILE A 52 8.61 -8.38 1.22
CA ILE A 52 7.85 -7.59 0.27
C ILE A 52 6.85 -6.74 1.05
N SER A 53 6.87 -5.41 0.81
CA SER A 53 5.92 -4.53 1.46
C SER A 53 4.52 -4.66 0.86
N ALA A 54 3.52 -4.19 1.60
CA ALA A 54 2.14 -4.20 1.11
C ALA A 54 2.00 -3.36 -0.18
N LEU A 55 2.65 -2.21 -0.25
CA LEU A 55 2.64 -1.37 -1.44
C LEU A 55 3.28 -2.06 -2.64
N GLU A 56 4.45 -2.70 -2.45
CA GLU A 56 5.10 -3.48 -3.50
C GLU A 56 4.16 -4.57 -4.01
N SER A 57 3.55 -5.32 -3.10
CA SER A 57 2.63 -6.40 -3.44
C SER A 57 1.47 -5.88 -4.30
N ALA A 58 0.89 -4.74 -3.93
CA ALA A 58 -0.21 -4.13 -4.68
C ALA A 58 0.23 -3.67 -6.06
N ILE A 59 1.41 -3.05 -6.17
CA ILE A 59 1.97 -2.59 -7.45
C ILE A 59 2.23 -3.77 -8.38
N TYR A 60 2.88 -4.81 -7.88
CA TYR A 60 3.16 -6.01 -8.69
C TYR A 60 1.86 -6.66 -9.16
N ASN A 61 0.84 -6.68 -8.31
CA ASN A 61 -0.45 -7.25 -8.63
C ASN A 61 -1.15 -6.46 -9.76
N LEU A 62 -1.14 -5.13 -9.70
CA LEU A 62 -1.77 -4.33 -10.76
C LEU A 62 -1.05 -4.48 -12.10
N ILE A 63 0.27 -4.56 -12.09
CA ILE A 63 1.05 -4.75 -13.32
C ILE A 63 0.74 -6.13 -13.91
N ASN A 64 0.66 -7.17 -13.07
CA ASN A 64 0.31 -8.52 -13.52
C ASN A 64 -1.12 -8.62 -14.08
N LYS A 65 -2.00 -7.70 -13.69
CA LYS A 65 -3.36 -7.62 -14.22
C LYS A 65 -3.45 -6.79 -15.52
N GLY A 66 -2.34 -6.25 -15.99
CA GLY A 66 -2.28 -5.49 -17.24
C GLY A 66 -2.39 -3.98 -17.06
N TYR A 67 -2.52 -3.49 -15.83
CA TYR A 67 -2.51 -2.05 -15.57
C TYR A 67 -1.09 -1.49 -15.56
N ARG A 68 -0.98 -0.17 -15.66
CA ARG A 68 0.30 0.53 -15.66
C ARG A 68 0.24 1.71 -14.69
N ALA A 69 1.40 2.31 -14.43
CA ALA A 69 1.51 3.42 -13.48
C ALA A 69 0.55 4.57 -13.79
N HIS A 70 0.34 4.89 -15.07
CA HIS A 70 -0.56 5.98 -15.46
C HIS A 70 -2.04 5.71 -15.13
N ASN A 71 -2.40 4.48 -14.83
CA ASN A 71 -3.76 4.15 -14.40
C ASN A 71 -4.00 4.44 -12.91
N ILE A 72 -2.94 4.67 -12.13
CA ILE A 72 -3.04 4.87 -10.68
C ILE A 72 -3.55 6.28 -10.38
N VAL A 73 -4.62 6.39 -9.60
CA VAL A 73 -5.18 7.70 -9.22
C VAL A 73 -5.11 7.97 -7.72
N ALA A 74 -4.96 6.95 -6.88
CA ALA A 74 -4.82 7.11 -5.44
C ALA A 74 -4.27 5.83 -4.81
N ILE A 75 -3.59 5.97 -3.67
CA ILE A 75 -3.04 4.83 -2.90
C ILE A 75 -3.43 4.99 -1.44
N ALA A 76 -3.74 3.87 -0.77
CA ALA A 76 -3.92 3.83 0.68
C ALA A 76 -3.06 2.72 1.28
N ILE A 77 -2.48 2.99 2.45
CA ILE A 77 -1.72 2.03 3.24
C ILE A 77 -2.28 2.05 4.65
N SER A 78 -2.57 0.88 5.20
CA SER A 78 -3.13 0.73 6.54
C SER A 78 -2.29 -0.25 7.36
N SER A 79 -1.87 0.16 8.56
CA SER A 79 -1.14 -0.70 9.49
C SER A 79 -1.96 -1.00 10.74
N ASP A 80 -1.71 -2.15 11.37
CA ASP A 80 -2.33 -2.53 12.63
C ASP A 80 -1.52 -2.10 13.85
N THR A 81 -0.73 -1.04 13.70
CA THR A 81 0.08 -0.45 14.78
C THR A 81 -0.43 0.94 15.12
N LYS A 82 0.02 1.46 16.27
CA LYS A 82 -0.30 2.84 16.69
C LYS A 82 0.42 3.88 15.85
N GLU A 83 1.61 3.56 15.37
CA GLU A 83 2.39 4.47 14.54
C GLU A 83 1.88 4.46 13.12
N LEU A 84 1.99 5.62 12.46
CA LEU A 84 1.69 5.72 11.03
C LEU A 84 2.86 5.14 10.23
N TYR A 85 2.54 4.38 9.21
CA TYR A 85 3.52 3.79 8.32
C TYR A 85 4.30 4.86 7.56
N ASN A 86 5.62 4.69 7.47
CA ASN A 86 6.49 5.54 6.64
C ASN A 86 6.98 4.73 5.45
N LEU A 87 6.92 5.31 4.26
CA LEU A 87 7.47 4.67 3.07
C LEU A 87 8.98 4.42 3.27
N ASN A 88 9.43 3.22 2.95
CA ASN A 88 10.84 2.89 2.99
C ASN A 88 11.54 3.34 1.69
N THR A 89 12.88 3.25 1.68
CA THR A 89 13.68 3.68 0.53
C THR A 89 13.33 2.91 -0.73
N LYS A 90 13.14 1.60 -0.62
CA LYS A 90 12.80 0.76 -1.78
C LYS A 90 11.45 1.16 -2.38
N GLU A 91 10.46 1.44 -1.54
CA GLU A 91 9.14 1.89 -2.01
C GLU A 91 9.24 3.24 -2.72
N LYS A 92 10.01 4.18 -2.16
CA LYS A 92 10.23 5.48 -2.80
C LYS A 92 10.93 5.32 -4.15
N ASP A 93 11.90 4.43 -4.24
CA ASP A 93 12.61 4.16 -5.49
C ASP A 93 11.67 3.56 -6.54
N ILE A 94 10.79 2.64 -6.15
CA ILE A 94 9.81 2.05 -7.06
C ILE A 94 8.85 3.11 -7.58
N LEU A 95 8.33 3.96 -6.71
CA LEU A 95 7.42 5.05 -7.10
C LEU A 95 8.10 6.00 -8.08
N ASN A 96 9.35 6.36 -7.82
CA ASN A 96 10.12 7.23 -8.71
C ASN A 96 10.41 6.57 -10.06
N ASN A 97 10.81 5.30 -10.07
CA ASN A 97 11.09 4.58 -11.31
C ASN A 97 9.85 4.40 -12.19
N LEU A 98 8.68 4.30 -11.58
CA LEU A 98 7.42 4.18 -12.29
C LEU A 98 6.78 5.55 -12.61
N ASN A 99 7.42 6.65 -12.23
CA ASN A 99 6.90 8.01 -12.42
C ASN A 99 5.52 8.22 -11.78
N ILE A 100 5.33 7.66 -10.58
CA ILE A 100 4.09 7.84 -9.83
C ILE A 100 4.22 9.12 -9.00
N HIS A 101 3.57 10.19 -9.47
CA HIS A 101 3.62 11.52 -8.85
C HIS A 101 2.25 12.18 -8.89
N ASN A 102 2.07 13.19 -8.06
CA ASN A 102 0.87 14.04 -8.03
C ASN A 102 -0.43 13.28 -7.74
N ILE A 103 -0.31 12.18 -6.99
CA ILE A 103 -1.48 11.43 -6.54
C ILE A 103 -1.54 11.40 -5.02
N PRO A 104 -2.73 11.31 -4.42
CA PRO A 104 -2.85 11.22 -2.98
C PRO A 104 -2.44 9.85 -2.46
N LEU A 105 -1.71 9.86 -1.35
CA LEU A 105 -1.41 8.68 -0.54
C LEU A 105 -2.07 8.88 0.82
N TYR A 106 -2.97 7.98 1.18
CA TYR A 106 -3.61 7.97 2.50
C TYR A 106 -2.93 6.92 3.36
N ILE A 107 -2.54 7.31 4.57
CA ILE A 107 -1.93 6.40 5.53
C ILE A 107 -2.80 6.36 6.77
N SER A 108 -3.23 5.17 7.18
CA SER A 108 -4.03 4.99 8.38
C SER A 108 -3.38 3.99 9.33
N ASN A 109 -3.65 4.15 10.64
CA ASN A 109 -3.13 3.28 11.69
C ASN A 109 -4.28 2.51 12.37
N MET A 110 -3.94 1.74 13.41
CA MET A 110 -4.92 0.94 14.15
C MET A 110 -5.95 1.78 14.90
N SER A 111 -5.68 3.06 15.15
CA SER A 111 -6.59 3.98 15.86
C SER A 111 -7.39 4.87 14.90
N ASP A 112 -7.43 4.50 13.62
CA ASP A 112 -8.13 5.23 12.55
C ASP A 112 -7.63 6.67 12.34
N LYS A 113 -6.40 6.95 12.77
CA LYS A 113 -5.74 8.20 12.40
C LYS A 113 -5.36 8.12 10.93
N ILE A 114 -5.69 9.18 10.18
CA ILE A 114 -5.47 9.24 8.74
C ILE A 114 -4.62 10.45 8.41
N VAL A 115 -3.59 10.25 7.60
CA VAL A 115 -2.77 11.31 7.04
C VAL A 115 -2.83 11.21 5.52
N LYS A 116 -2.98 12.35 4.86
CA LYS A 116 -2.95 12.45 3.39
C LYS A 116 -1.66 13.14 2.97
N ILE A 117 -0.94 12.50 2.06
CA ILE A 117 0.28 13.03 1.46
C ILE A 117 0.07 13.06 -0.05
N ILE A 118 0.62 14.06 -0.73
CA ILE A 118 0.68 14.07 -2.21
C ILE A 118 2.06 13.59 -2.62
N LEU A 119 2.09 12.54 -3.39
CA LEU A 119 3.34 11.93 -3.86
C LEU A 119 4.04 12.76 -4.92
#